data_8005167b2d8489a91764b8bf23a891e8
#
_entry.id   8005167b2d8489a91764b8bf23a891e8
#
_cell.length_a   1.000
_cell.length_b   1.000
_cell.length_c   1.000
_cell.angle_alpha   90.00
_cell.angle_beta   90.00
_cell.angle_gamma   90.00
#
_symmetry.space_group_name_H-M   'P 1'
#
loop_
_entity.id
_entity.type
_entity.pdbx_description
1 polymer ?
#
loop_
_entity_poly.entity_id
_entity_poly.type
_entity_poly.pdbx_seq_one_letter_code
_entity_poly.pdbx_strand_id
1 'polypeptide(L)'
;MKKLSLYIFLILMFCNVGFAECIEGDCDNGYGTYTWTSGNKYVGKYKDGKHHGQGTYTYANGDKYVGEHKDGKRHGQGTFTFVDGSIVKGVFKDGELIEE
;
A
#
# COMPACT_ATOMS: atom_id res chain seq x y z
N MET A 1 -22.16 31.39 1.80
CA MET A 1 -22.52 29.97 1.79
C MET A 1 -21.63 29.10 0.95
N LYS A 2 -21.36 29.48 -0.29
CA LYS A 2 -20.42 28.72 -1.12
C LYS A 2 -19.02 28.67 -0.52
N LYS A 3 -18.58 29.74 0.13
CA LYS A 3 -17.29 29.82 0.79
C LYS A 3 -17.19 28.88 1.98
N LEU A 4 -18.29 28.73 2.70
CA LEU A 4 -18.33 27.80 3.84
C LEU A 4 -18.19 26.35 3.40
N SER A 5 -18.83 25.98 2.29
CA SER A 5 -18.71 24.65 1.73
C SER A 5 -17.28 24.32 1.32
N LEU A 6 -16.60 25.31 0.74
CA LEU A 6 -15.19 25.14 0.36
C LEU A 6 -14.31 24.95 1.58
N TYR A 7 -14.57 25.67 2.64
CA TYR A 7 -13.84 25.53 3.89
C TYR A 7 -14.02 24.15 4.50
N ILE A 8 -15.24 23.69 4.54
CA ILE A 8 -15.55 22.37 5.07
C ILE A 8 -14.84 21.29 4.24
N PHE A 9 -14.85 21.45 2.93
CA PHE A 9 -14.19 20.52 2.04
C PHE A 9 -12.68 20.46 2.28
N LEU A 10 -12.05 21.62 2.45
CA LEU A 10 -10.61 21.69 2.74
C LEU A 10 -10.29 21.05 4.08
N ILE A 11 -11.11 21.29 5.09
CA ILE A 11 -10.91 20.69 6.41
C ILE A 11 -11.03 19.16 6.33
N LEU A 12 -12.01 18.67 5.56
CA LEU A 12 -12.18 17.23 5.36
C LEU A 12 -10.99 16.60 4.67
N MET A 13 -10.40 17.28 3.69
CA MET A 13 -9.19 16.79 3.04
C MET A 13 -8.02 16.69 4.02
N PHE A 14 -7.87 17.68 4.89
CA PHE A 14 -6.85 17.62 5.93
C PHE A 14 -7.10 16.50 6.93
N CYS A 15 -8.35 16.29 7.30
CA CYS A 15 -8.71 15.24 8.24
C CYS A 15 -8.52 13.84 7.66
N ASN A 16 -8.54 13.70 6.34
CA ASN A 16 -8.34 12.41 5.69
C ASN A 16 -6.87 12.01 5.65
N VAL A 17 -5.97 12.95 5.89
CA VAL A 17 -4.54 12.64 5.98
C VAL A 17 -4.31 11.87 7.27
N GLY A 18 -3.83 10.64 7.17
CA GLY A 18 -3.54 9.81 8.33
C GLY A 18 -4.63 8.82 8.71
N PHE A 19 -5.72 8.75 7.97
CA PHE A 19 -6.72 7.70 8.18
C PHE A 19 -6.39 6.47 7.36
N ALA A 20 -6.59 5.28 7.97
CA ALA A 20 -6.48 4.03 7.24
C ALA A 20 -7.76 3.81 6.45
N GLU A 21 -7.65 3.78 5.12
CA GLU A 21 -8.83 3.60 4.28
C GLU A 21 -8.50 3.12 2.87
N CYS A 22 -9.46 2.44 2.26
CA CYS A 22 -9.42 2.11 0.85
C CYS A 22 -9.86 3.34 0.06
N ILE A 23 -8.93 3.96 -0.65
CA ILE A 23 -9.20 5.21 -1.37
C ILE A 23 -9.60 5.00 -2.82
N GLU A 24 -9.38 3.81 -3.35
CA GLU A 24 -9.70 3.52 -4.75
C GLU A 24 -9.87 2.02 -4.94
N GLY A 25 -10.77 1.62 -5.81
CA GLY A 25 -10.97 0.23 -6.19
C GLY A 25 -11.63 -0.62 -5.13
N ASP A 26 -11.30 -1.91 -5.14
CA ASP A 26 -11.88 -2.90 -4.25
C ASP A 26 -10.79 -3.51 -3.37
N CYS A 27 -10.72 -3.03 -2.13
CA CYS A 27 -9.71 -3.51 -1.18
C CYS A 27 -10.17 -4.77 -0.42
N ASP A 28 -11.05 -5.52 -1.04
CA ASP A 28 -11.58 -6.76 -0.46
C ASP A 28 -11.38 -7.93 -1.42
N ASN A 29 -11.88 -7.80 -2.64
CA ASN A 29 -11.74 -8.84 -3.67
C ASN A 29 -11.56 -8.20 -5.04
N GLY A 30 -10.33 -7.81 -5.36
CA GLY A 30 -10.03 -7.16 -6.63
C GLY A 30 -8.79 -6.27 -6.50
N TYR A 31 -8.65 -5.34 -7.42
CA TYR A 31 -7.57 -4.36 -7.35
C TYR A 31 -8.03 -3.14 -6.56
N GLY A 32 -7.20 -2.71 -5.63
CA GLY A 32 -7.52 -1.56 -4.81
C GLY A 32 -6.30 -0.81 -4.34
N THR A 33 -6.54 0.39 -3.83
CA THR A 33 -5.50 1.24 -3.23
C THR A 33 -5.91 1.52 -1.79
N TYR A 34 -5.05 1.15 -0.86
CA TYR A 34 -5.27 1.34 0.56
C TYR A 34 -4.16 2.18 1.16
N THR A 35 -4.52 3.12 2.02
CA THR A 35 -3.56 3.94 2.75
C THR A 35 -3.73 3.73 4.24
N TRP A 36 -2.61 3.70 4.97
CA TRP A 36 -2.60 3.56 6.42
C TRP A 36 -2.27 4.89 7.09
N THR A 37 -2.61 5.02 8.36
CA THR A 37 -2.32 6.23 9.15
C THR A 37 -0.82 6.52 9.23
N SER A 38 0.01 5.51 9.09
CA SER A 38 1.47 5.66 9.08
C SER A 38 2.01 6.36 7.84
N GLY A 39 1.20 6.46 6.79
CA GLY A 39 1.65 6.95 5.50
C GLY A 39 2.03 5.84 4.52
N ASN A 40 1.97 4.60 4.95
CA ASN A 40 2.19 3.46 4.06
C ASN A 40 1.02 3.34 3.08
N LYS A 41 1.28 2.74 1.92
CA LYS A 41 0.29 2.62 0.87
C LYS A 41 0.47 1.30 0.12
N TYR A 42 -0.64 0.64 -0.18
CA TYR A 42 -0.62 -0.56 -1.02
C TYR A 42 -1.51 -0.34 -2.24
N VAL A 43 -0.99 -0.67 -3.41
CA VAL A 43 -1.72 -0.67 -4.66
C VAL A 43 -1.58 -2.04 -5.28
N GLY A 44 -2.67 -2.77 -5.39
CA GLY A 44 -2.58 -4.11 -5.96
C GLY A 44 -3.80 -4.96 -5.69
N LYS A 45 -3.61 -6.24 -5.84
CA LYS A 45 -4.70 -7.21 -5.74
C LYS A 45 -5.01 -7.57 -4.30
N TYR A 46 -6.29 -7.73 -4.01
CA TYR A 46 -6.82 -8.16 -2.71
C TYR A 46 -7.64 -9.44 -2.86
N LYS A 47 -7.65 -10.23 -1.79
CA LYS A 47 -8.53 -11.38 -1.66
C LYS A 47 -8.94 -11.48 -0.20
N ASP A 48 -10.26 -11.49 0.05
CA ASP A 48 -10.82 -11.57 1.40
C ASP A 48 -10.22 -10.51 2.34
N GLY A 49 -10.05 -9.28 1.84
CA GLY A 49 -9.54 -8.16 2.60
C GLY A 49 -8.04 -8.16 2.83
N LYS A 50 -7.30 -9.08 2.21
CA LYS A 50 -5.85 -9.21 2.39
C LYS A 50 -5.10 -9.00 1.09
N HIS A 51 -3.88 -8.48 1.18
CA HIS A 51 -3.00 -8.40 0.03
C HIS A 51 -2.78 -9.80 -0.53
N HIS A 52 -2.98 -9.94 -1.84
CA HIS A 52 -2.88 -11.24 -2.48
C HIS A 52 -2.53 -11.07 -3.96
N GLY A 53 -1.52 -11.79 -4.43
CA GLY A 53 -1.07 -11.64 -5.81
C GLY A 53 -0.16 -10.43 -5.98
N GLN A 54 -0.14 -9.85 -7.16
CA GLN A 54 0.75 -8.74 -7.50
C GLN A 54 0.31 -7.44 -6.83
N GLY A 55 1.28 -6.72 -6.27
CA GLY A 55 1.01 -5.43 -5.68
C GLY A 55 2.26 -4.63 -5.39
N THR A 56 2.07 -3.34 -5.16
CA THR A 56 3.13 -2.41 -4.80
C THR A 56 2.85 -1.85 -3.41
N TYR A 57 3.76 -2.10 -2.49
CA TYR A 57 3.69 -1.56 -1.14
C TYR A 57 4.71 -0.45 -1.01
N THR A 58 4.27 0.74 -0.67
CA THR A 58 5.14 1.90 -0.47
C THR A 58 5.13 2.26 1.01
N TYR A 59 6.31 2.28 1.60
CA TYR A 59 6.46 2.65 3.01
C TYR A 59 6.54 4.16 3.15
N ALA A 60 6.17 4.65 4.32
CA ALA A 60 6.17 6.09 4.60
C ALA A 60 7.55 6.72 4.41
N ASN A 61 8.62 5.98 4.64
CA ASN A 61 9.99 6.47 4.50
C ASN A 61 10.49 6.50 3.05
N GLY A 62 9.68 6.00 2.10
CA GLY A 62 10.06 5.97 0.69
C GLY A 62 10.53 4.61 0.17
N ASP A 63 10.73 3.63 1.06
CA ASP A 63 11.02 2.27 0.61
C ASP A 63 9.82 1.70 -0.15
N LYS A 64 10.08 0.75 -1.04
CA LYS A 64 9.02 0.20 -1.88
C LYS A 64 9.25 -1.29 -2.15
N TYR A 65 8.19 -2.06 -2.05
CA TYR A 65 8.17 -3.45 -2.46
C TYR A 65 7.22 -3.64 -3.63
N VAL A 66 7.70 -4.27 -4.71
CA VAL A 66 6.88 -4.62 -5.86
C VAL A 66 6.98 -6.11 -6.08
N GLY A 67 5.85 -6.80 -5.99
CA GLY A 67 5.87 -8.24 -6.19
C GLY A 67 4.65 -8.93 -5.66
N GLU A 68 4.79 -10.21 -5.42
CA GLU A 68 3.69 -11.07 -5.00
C GLU A 68 3.44 -10.98 -3.51
N HIS A 69 2.17 -11.12 -3.16
CA HIS A 69 1.69 -11.15 -1.77
C HIS A 69 0.79 -12.35 -1.57
N LYS A 70 0.71 -12.82 -0.33
CA LYS A 70 -0.20 -13.88 0.06
C LYS A 70 -0.59 -13.66 1.52
N ASP A 71 -1.89 -13.67 1.79
CA ASP A 71 -2.44 -13.51 3.13
C ASP A 71 -1.88 -12.29 3.86
N GLY A 72 -1.74 -11.17 3.12
CA GLY A 72 -1.28 -9.91 3.68
C GLY A 72 0.23 -9.76 3.79
N LYS A 73 0.99 -10.75 3.35
CA LYS A 73 2.46 -10.73 3.48
C LYS A 73 3.16 -10.85 2.14
N ARG A 74 4.40 -10.37 2.08
CA ARG A 74 5.24 -10.58 0.91
C ARG A 74 5.48 -12.08 0.76
N HIS A 75 5.27 -12.57 -0.44
CA HIS A 75 5.38 -13.99 -0.72
C HIS A 75 5.65 -14.22 -2.20
N GLY A 76 6.62 -15.07 -2.52
CA GLY A 76 7.01 -15.33 -3.90
C GLY A 76 8.01 -14.30 -4.41
N GLN A 77 8.05 -14.10 -5.72
CA GLN A 77 8.99 -13.20 -6.36
C GLN A 77 8.68 -11.74 -6.06
N GLY A 78 9.71 -10.99 -5.68
CA GLY A 78 9.53 -9.58 -5.41
C GLY A 78 10.82 -8.78 -5.48
N THR A 79 10.66 -7.46 -5.57
CA THR A 79 11.77 -6.51 -5.62
C THR A 79 11.56 -5.47 -4.54
N PHE A 80 12.52 -5.34 -3.64
CA PHE A 80 12.51 -4.31 -2.61
C PHE A 80 13.49 -3.21 -3.00
N THR A 81 13.00 -1.99 -3.05
CA THR A 81 13.83 -0.82 -3.38
C THR A 81 13.88 0.08 -2.16
N PHE A 82 15.09 0.31 -1.68
CA PHE A 82 15.31 1.21 -0.55
C PHE A 82 15.35 2.66 -1.01
N VAL A 83 15.08 3.57 -0.09
CA VAL A 83 15.05 5.01 -0.40
C VAL A 83 16.40 5.52 -0.93
N ASP A 84 17.50 4.88 -0.58
CA ASP A 84 18.83 5.24 -1.05
C ASP A 84 19.14 4.71 -2.47
N GLY A 85 18.17 3.99 -3.07
CA GLY A 85 18.34 3.43 -4.41
C GLY A 85 18.80 1.98 -4.45
N SER A 86 19.17 1.41 -3.31
CA SER A 86 19.56 -0.02 -3.25
C SER A 86 18.37 -0.90 -3.60
N ILE A 87 18.65 -2.00 -4.29
CA ILE A 87 17.62 -2.92 -4.77
C ILE A 87 17.97 -4.35 -4.33
N VAL A 88 16.97 -5.04 -3.80
CA VAL A 88 17.06 -6.46 -3.45
C VAL A 88 15.94 -7.20 -4.18
N LYS A 89 16.31 -8.16 -5.01
CA LYS A 89 15.34 -9.01 -5.71
C LYS A 89 15.48 -10.43 -5.19
N GLY A 90 14.37 -11.10 -5.05
CA GLY A 90 14.45 -12.48 -4.61
C GLY A 90 13.09 -13.09 -4.31
N VAL A 91 13.14 -14.18 -3.57
CA VAL A 91 11.95 -14.93 -3.16
C VAL A 91 11.66 -14.63 -1.69
N PHE A 92 10.41 -14.25 -1.43
CA PHE A 92 9.95 -13.94 -0.08
C PHE A 92 9.01 -15.02 0.41
N LYS A 93 9.00 -15.24 1.70
CA LYS A 93 8.06 -16.14 2.35
C LYS A 93 7.69 -15.57 3.70
N ASP A 94 6.38 -15.40 3.93
CA ASP A 94 5.84 -14.85 5.17
C ASP A 94 6.49 -13.51 5.57
N GLY A 95 6.78 -12.69 4.58
CA GLY A 95 7.36 -11.38 4.79
C GLY A 95 8.87 -11.34 4.83
N GLU A 96 9.53 -12.48 4.78
CA GLU A 96 10.99 -12.56 4.87
C GLU A 96 11.64 -12.94 3.55
N LEU A 97 12.80 -12.36 3.26
CA LEU A 97 13.59 -12.73 2.11
C LEU A 97 14.28 -14.06 2.42
N ILE A 98 14.00 -15.10 1.64
CA ILE A 98 14.57 -16.41 1.85
C ILE A 98 15.60 -16.80 0.79
N GLU A 99 15.61 -16.11 -0.35
CA GLU A 99 16.52 -16.42 -1.46
C GLU A 99 16.63 -15.21 -2.38
N GLU A 100 17.85 -14.86 -2.76
CA GLU A 100 18.12 -13.79 -3.71
C GLU A 100 18.32 -14.30 -5.13
#